data_52d08b2c8d21ac62b74c108c27738a34
#
_entry.id   52d08b2c8d21ac62b74c108c27738a34
#
_cell.length_a   1.000
_cell.length_b   1.000
_cell.length_c   1.000
_cell.angle_alpha   90.00
_cell.angle_beta   90.00
_cell.angle_gamma   90.00
#
_symmetry.space_group_name_H-M   'P 1'
#
loop_
_entity.id
_entity.type
_entity.pdbx_description
1 polymer ?
#
loop_
_entity_poly.entity_id
_entity_poly.type
_entity_poly.pdbx_seq_one_letter_code
_entity_poly.pdbx_strand_id
1 'polypeptide(L)'
;MIKNILFDFGDIFVNLDKPATLRELEKHNIREVSEAIQQKNMDYEKGLISSADFLNAYSSEYNLEKSHIVQSWNAILIDFPKYRFDFIRNLSEKNSYRLFLLSNTNEIHIDWIKENVPFFEDFKKCFEAFYLSHEIHFRKPDAAIYKFVLDTHELNPEESLFIDDTKENTEAAAALGMHTWNLEPTREDVIDLFTAKKELF
;
A
#
# COMPACT_ATOMS: atom_id res chain seq x y z
N MET A 1 19.43 -15.99 5.85
CA MET A 1 19.35 -14.80 6.74
C MET A 1 18.86 -13.63 5.92
N ILE A 2 17.86 -12.92 6.38
CA ILE A 2 17.24 -11.79 5.67
C ILE A 2 18.24 -10.62 5.53
N LYS A 3 18.27 -10.02 4.36
CA LYS A 3 19.04 -8.81 4.03
C LYS A 3 18.13 -7.69 3.51
N ASN A 4 17.00 -8.03 2.93
CA ASN A 4 16.08 -7.10 2.29
C ASN A 4 14.69 -7.24 2.92
N ILE A 5 14.04 -6.11 3.24
CA ILE A 5 12.69 -6.11 3.78
C ILE A 5 11.83 -5.18 2.92
N LEU A 6 10.78 -5.76 2.34
CA LEU A 6 9.79 -5.05 1.54
C LEU A 6 8.52 -4.92 2.38
N PHE A 7 8.01 -3.72 2.51
CA PHE A 7 6.80 -3.43 3.28
C PHE A 7 5.67 -2.97 2.37
N ASP A 8 4.47 -3.44 2.60
CA ASP A 8 3.28 -2.72 2.16
C ASP A 8 3.09 -1.44 3.00
N PHE A 9 2.15 -0.60 2.62
CA PHE A 9 1.88 0.68 3.26
C PHE A 9 0.58 0.64 4.07
N GLY A 10 -0.54 0.27 3.43
CA GLY A 10 -1.84 0.16 4.07
C GLY A 10 -1.88 -0.96 5.11
N ASP A 11 -2.51 -0.71 6.26
CA ASP A 11 -2.58 -1.62 7.41
C ASP A 11 -1.22 -2.09 7.98
N ILE A 12 -0.11 -1.73 7.32
CA ILE A 12 1.25 -1.91 7.87
C ILE A 12 1.72 -0.63 8.57
N PHE A 13 1.61 0.52 7.92
CA PHE A 13 1.97 1.82 8.48
C PHE A 13 0.76 2.73 8.67
N VAL A 14 -0.12 2.81 7.69
CA VAL A 14 -1.35 3.61 7.70
C VAL A 14 -2.52 2.71 8.09
N ASN A 15 -3.28 3.07 9.12
CA ASN A 15 -4.49 2.36 9.49
C ASN A 15 -5.58 2.59 8.45
N LEU A 16 -6.26 1.53 8.04
CA LEU A 16 -7.32 1.58 7.03
C LEU A 16 -8.68 1.15 7.61
N ASP A 17 -9.72 1.80 7.14
CA ASP A 17 -11.11 1.34 7.28
C ASP A 17 -11.62 0.90 5.90
N LYS A 18 -11.29 -0.31 5.48
CA LYS A 18 -11.58 -0.84 4.14
C LYS A 18 -13.04 -0.68 3.69
N PRO A 19 -14.07 -0.85 4.57
CA PRO A 19 -15.46 -0.62 4.21
C PRO A 19 -15.86 0.87 4.11
N ALA A 20 -15.04 1.83 4.54
CA ALA A 20 -15.43 3.23 4.67
C ALA A 20 -15.81 3.88 3.33
N THR A 21 -15.07 3.60 2.26
CA THR A 21 -15.37 4.13 0.92
C THR A 21 -16.83 3.80 0.51
N LEU A 22 -17.22 2.54 0.66
CA LEU A 22 -18.60 2.14 0.31
C LEU A 22 -19.63 2.77 1.25
N ARG A 23 -19.35 2.84 2.56
CA ARG A 23 -20.25 3.52 3.52
C ARG A 23 -20.45 5.01 3.20
N GLU A 24 -19.41 5.69 2.73
CA GLU A 24 -19.56 7.08 2.28
C GLU A 24 -20.36 7.19 0.99
N LEU A 25 -20.13 6.31 0.02
CA LEU A 25 -20.88 6.24 -1.23
C LEU A 25 -22.37 5.91 -0.99
N GLU A 26 -22.70 5.09 0.02
CA GLU A 26 -24.08 4.78 0.42
C GLU A 26 -24.88 6.02 0.82
N LYS A 27 -24.24 7.05 1.39
CA LYS A 27 -24.90 8.33 1.71
C LYS A 27 -25.40 9.06 0.45
N HIS A 28 -24.85 8.69 -0.70
CA HIS A 28 -25.24 9.16 -2.02
C HIS A 28 -26.06 8.14 -2.80
N ASN A 29 -26.67 7.14 -2.11
CA ASN A 29 -27.45 6.04 -2.67
C ASN A 29 -26.67 5.07 -3.58
N ILE A 30 -25.34 5.02 -3.48
CA ILE A 30 -24.48 4.07 -4.20
C ILE A 30 -24.15 2.94 -3.23
N ARG A 31 -24.85 1.79 -3.34
CA ARG A 31 -24.66 0.63 -2.44
C ARG A 31 -23.65 -0.38 -2.95
N GLU A 32 -23.36 -0.33 -4.23
CA GLU A 32 -22.30 -1.11 -4.88
C GLU A 32 -21.78 -0.32 -6.07
N VAL A 33 -20.56 -0.56 -6.44
CA VAL A 33 -19.97 0.02 -7.64
C VAL A 33 -20.09 -0.95 -8.80
N SER A 34 -20.43 -0.43 -9.99
CA SER A 34 -20.56 -1.24 -11.21
C SER A 34 -19.24 -1.91 -11.58
N GLU A 35 -19.28 -3.00 -12.36
CA GLU A 35 -18.07 -3.65 -12.87
C GLU A 35 -17.20 -2.68 -13.68
N ALA A 36 -17.80 -1.76 -14.41
CA ALA A 36 -17.10 -0.72 -15.16
C ALA A 36 -16.28 0.20 -14.24
N ILE A 37 -16.87 0.60 -13.11
CA ILE A 37 -16.17 1.42 -12.10
C ILE A 37 -15.13 0.60 -11.34
N GLN A 38 -15.37 -0.67 -11.03
CA GLN A 38 -14.35 -1.55 -10.43
C GLN A 38 -13.11 -1.67 -11.34
N GLN A 39 -13.31 -1.77 -12.66
CA GLN A 39 -12.20 -1.76 -13.60
C GLN A 39 -11.46 -0.41 -13.58
N LYS A 40 -12.17 0.73 -13.49
CA LYS A 40 -11.55 2.05 -13.36
C LYS A 40 -10.74 2.19 -12.08
N ASN A 41 -11.20 1.60 -10.97
CA ASN A 41 -10.44 1.57 -9.73
C ASN A 41 -9.08 0.86 -9.92
N MET A 42 -9.09 -0.31 -10.58
CA MET A 42 -7.86 -1.07 -10.88
C MET A 42 -6.94 -0.33 -11.85
N ASP A 43 -7.52 0.30 -12.89
CA ASP A 43 -6.77 1.10 -13.87
C ASP A 43 -6.12 2.32 -13.18
N TYR A 44 -6.82 2.94 -12.23
CA TYR A 44 -6.33 4.09 -11.49
C TYR A 44 -5.20 3.71 -10.51
N GLU A 45 -5.34 2.59 -9.79
CA GLU A 45 -4.26 2.05 -8.94
C GLU A 45 -3.02 1.61 -9.75
N LYS A 46 -3.18 1.29 -11.04
CA LYS A 46 -2.07 1.02 -11.96
C LYS A 46 -1.56 2.29 -12.67
N GLY A 47 -2.13 3.47 -12.42
CA GLY A 47 -1.77 4.71 -13.10
C GLY A 47 -2.06 4.71 -14.61
N LEU A 48 -2.97 3.86 -15.08
CA LEU A 48 -3.37 3.75 -16.48
C LEU A 48 -4.39 4.83 -16.88
N ILE A 49 -5.02 5.45 -15.89
CA ILE A 49 -5.90 6.61 -16.06
C ILE A 49 -5.51 7.69 -15.06
N SER A 50 -5.75 8.95 -15.42
CA SER A 50 -5.51 10.10 -14.54
C SER A 50 -6.56 10.20 -13.42
N SER A 51 -6.26 10.96 -12.35
CA SER A 51 -7.23 11.32 -11.32
C SER A 51 -8.45 12.02 -11.91
N ALA A 52 -8.28 12.84 -12.95
CA ALA A 52 -9.36 13.51 -13.65
C ALA A 52 -10.30 12.51 -14.36
N ASP A 53 -9.74 11.50 -15.05
CA ASP A 53 -10.51 10.46 -15.73
C ASP A 53 -11.24 9.56 -14.74
N PHE A 54 -10.57 9.19 -13.64
CA PHE A 54 -11.16 8.43 -12.54
C PHE A 54 -12.38 9.17 -11.95
N LEU A 55 -12.23 10.45 -11.58
CA LEU A 55 -13.31 11.27 -11.04
C LEU A 55 -14.43 11.51 -12.06
N ASN A 56 -14.11 11.68 -13.34
CA ASN A 56 -15.10 11.82 -14.41
C ASN A 56 -15.92 10.53 -14.56
N ALA A 57 -15.30 9.35 -14.49
CA ALA A 57 -16.01 8.07 -14.59
C ALA A 57 -17.06 7.94 -13.49
N TYR A 58 -16.70 8.16 -12.22
CA TYR A 58 -17.64 8.14 -11.10
C TYR A 58 -18.72 9.19 -11.22
N SER A 59 -18.35 10.43 -11.56
CA SER A 59 -19.29 11.54 -11.70
C SER A 59 -20.32 11.28 -12.80
N SER A 60 -19.89 10.71 -13.92
CA SER A 60 -20.77 10.39 -15.05
C SER A 60 -21.70 9.22 -14.76
N GLU A 61 -21.20 8.17 -14.08
CA GLU A 61 -21.96 6.96 -13.78
C GLU A 61 -23.04 7.23 -12.72
N TYR A 62 -22.69 7.97 -11.66
CA TYR A 62 -23.53 8.13 -10.48
C TYR A 62 -24.11 9.54 -10.32
N ASN A 63 -23.87 10.46 -11.24
CA ASN A 63 -24.25 11.87 -11.13
C ASN A 63 -23.81 12.49 -9.79
N LEU A 64 -22.56 12.19 -9.36
CA LEU A 64 -21.99 12.60 -8.08
C LEU A 64 -20.92 13.67 -8.29
N GLU A 65 -20.91 14.70 -7.45
CA GLU A 65 -19.86 15.72 -7.48
C GLU A 65 -18.49 15.14 -7.14
N LYS A 66 -17.46 15.60 -7.84
CA LYS A 66 -16.08 15.11 -7.67
C LYS A 66 -15.54 15.25 -6.25
N SER A 67 -15.93 16.31 -5.54
CA SER A 67 -15.60 16.52 -4.13
C SER A 67 -16.10 15.39 -3.23
N HIS A 68 -17.33 14.93 -3.44
CA HIS A 68 -17.89 13.80 -2.71
C HIS A 68 -17.21 12.48 -3.07
N ILE A 69 -16.79 12.32 -4.33
CA ILE A 69 -16.02 11.12 -4.73
C ILE A 69 -14.67 11.10 -4.02
N VAL A 70 -13.93 12.20 -4.02
CA VAL A 70 -12.64 12.34 -3.29
C VAL A 70 -12.82 12.08 -1.80
N GLN A 71 -13.85 12.66 -1.18
CA GLN A 71 -14.17 12.43 0.23
C GLN A 71 -14.44 10.96 0.51
N SER A 72 -15.30 10.31 -0.31
CA SER A 72 -15.63 8.89 -0.15
C SER A 72 -14.41 8.00 -0.37
N TRP A 73 -13.56 8.33 -1.35
CA TRP A 73 -12.36 7.58 -1.67
C TRP A 73 -11.33 7.64 -0.55
N ASN A 74 -11.09 8.84 0.00
CA ASN A 74 -10.15 9.06 1.11
C ASN A 74 -10.68 8.57 2.47
N ALA A 75 -11.97 8.27 2.60
CA ALA A 75 -12.55 7.79 3.85
C ALA A 75 -11.93 6.47 4.37
N ILE A 76 -11.30 5.71 3.48
CA ILE A 76 -10.54 4.51 3.86
C ILE A 76 -9.32 4.82 4.74
N LEU A 77 -8.74 6.01 4.62
CA LEU A 77 -7.54 6.42 5.35
C LEU A 77 -7.93 6.94 6.73
N ILE A 78 -7.44 6.27 7.79
CA ILE A 78 -7.73 6.69 9.17
C ILE A 78 -6.63 7.59 9.68
N ASP A 79 -5.46 7.03 9.94
CA ASP A 79 -4.29 7.72 10.47
C ASP A 79 -3.00 6.96 10.17
N PHE A 80 -1.86 7.65 10.38
CA PHE A 80 -0.55 7.03 10.38
C PHE A 80 0.08 7.17 11.78
N PRO A 81 0.05 6.11 12.62
CA PRO A 81 0.59 6.18 13.96
C PRO A 81 2.10 6.49 13.96
N LYS A 82 2.47 7.54 14.69
CA LYS A 82 3.87 8.00 14.72
C LYS A 82 4.85 6.94 15.21
N TYR A 83 4.45 6.02 16.09
CA TYR A 83 5.33 4.97 16.60
C TYR A 83 5.77 3.98 15.49
N ARG A 84 4.95 3.75 14.45
CA ARG A 84 5.35 2.97 13.28
C ARG A 84 6.39 3.69 12.43
N PHE A 85 6.28 5.03 12.30
CA PHE A 85 7.35 5.83 11.72
C PHE A 85 8.63 5.77 12.56
N ASP A 86 8.53 5.91 13.89
CA ASP A 86 9.70 5.81 14.76
C ASP A 86 10.39 4.44 14.65
N PHE A 87 9.61 3.36 14.51
CA PHE A 87 10.14 2.00 14.25
C PHE A 87 10.95 1.94 12.96
N ILE A 88 10.38 2.35 11.81
CA ILE A 88 11.08 2.23 10.53
C ILE A 88 12.29 3.18 10.44
N ARG A 89 12.21 4.36 11.03
CA ARG A 89 13.34 5.28 11.14
C ARG A 89 14.49 4.65 11.92
N ASN A 90 14.21 4.10 13.10
CA ASN A 90 15.23 3.39 13.90
C ASN A 90 15.83 2.19 13.17
N LEU A 91 15.02 1.51 12.35
CA LEU A 91 15.51 0.39 11.54
C LEU A 91 16.41 0.87 10.41
N SER A 92 16.06 1.94 9.72
CA SER A 92 16.87 2.52 8.64
C SER A 92 18.20 3.08 9.15
N GLU A 93 18.20 3.76 10.32
CA GLU A 93 19.41 4.31 10.94
C GLU A 93 20.45 3.23 11.32
N LYS A 94 20.00 2.02 11.66
CA LYS A 94 20.89 0.89 11.94
C LYS A 94 21.61 0.36 10.69
N ASN A 95 21.09 0.63 9.52
CA ASN A 95 21.63 0.24 8.22
C ASN A 95 22.00 -1.26 8.11
N SER A 96 21.23 -2.12 8.80
CA SER A 96 21.44 -3.57 8.82
C SER A 96 20.69 -4.30 7.71
N TYR A 97 19.68 -3.66 7.13
CA TYR A 97 18.81 -4.20 6.08
C TYR A 97 18.59 -3.15 5.00
N ARG A 98 18.39 -3.60 3.76
CA ARG A 98 17.86 -2.76 2.69
C ARG A 98 16.34 -2.72 2.84
N LEU A 99 15.76 -1.53 2.86
CA LEU A 99 14.34 -1.33 3.13
C LEU A 99 13.64 -0.79 1.89
N PHE A 100 12.52 -1.39 1.53
CA PHE A 100 11.72 -1.03 0.36
C PHE A 100 10.26 -0.87 0.76
N LEU A 101 9.56 0.07 0.14
CA LEU A 101 8.10 0.14 0.23
C LEU A 101 7.49 -0.25 -1.11
N LEU A 102 6.45 -1.09 -1.08
CA LEU A 102 5.75 -1.60 -2.26
C LEU A 102 4.23 -1.59 -2.03
N SER A 103 3.56 -0.53 -2.45
CA SER A 103 2.16 -0.28 -2.15
C SER A 103 1.25 -0.25 -3.36
N ASN A 104 0.09 -0.91 -3.26
CA ASN A 104 -1.05 -0.64 -4.14
C ASN A 104 -1.74 0.63 -3.63
N THR A 105 -1.70 1.71 -4.42
CA THR A 105 -2.26 3.01 -4.05
C THR A 105 -2.49 3.89 -5.27
N ASN A 106 -2.88 5.13 -5.05
CA ASN A 106 -3.21 6.08 -6.11
C ASN A 106 -2.86 7.52 -5.67
N GLU A 107 -2.85 8.44 -6.64
CA GLU A 107 -2.49 9.83 -6.42
C GLU A 107 -3.36 10.52 -5.35
N ILE A 108 -4.70 10.33 -5.37
CA ILE A 108 -5.63 10.96 -4.42
C ILE A 108 -5.31 10.55 -2.97
N HIS A 109 -5.02 9.26 -2.72
CA HIS A 109 -4.62 8.79 -1.38
C HIS A 109 -3.26 9.35 -0.96
N ILE A 110 -2.28 9.37 -1.86
CA ILE A 110 -0.95 9.90 -1.54
C ILE A 110 -0.98 11.40 -1.26
N ASP A 111 -1.78 12.16 -2.00
CA ASP A 111 -1.93 13.59 -1.74
C ASP A 111 -2.60 13.84 -0.39
N TRP A 112 -3.63 13.07 -0.04
CA TRP A 112 -4.20 13.15 1.30
C TRP A 112 -3.17 12.85 2.40
N ILE A 113 -2.33 11.83 2.21
CA ILE A 113 -1.28 11.47 3.19
C ILE A 113 -0.26 12.60 3.31
N LYS A 114 0.20 13.19 2.19
CA LYS A 114 1.13 14.34 2.22
C LYS A 114 0.55 15.53 3.00
N GLU A 115 -0.75 15.78 2.88
CA GLU A 115 -1.42 16.89 3.55
C GLU A 115 -1.65 16.64 5.05
N ASN A 116 -1.90 15.38 5.45
CA ASN A 116 -2.35 15.03 6.80
C ASN A 116 -1.28 14.37 7.68
N VAL A 117 -0.14 13.94 7.10
CA VAL A 117 0.95 13.26 7.82
C VAL A 117 2.22 14.10 7.76
N PRO A 118 2.50 14.92 8.78
CA PRO A 118 3.60 15.90 8.75
C PRO A 118 5.00 15.30 8.57
N PHE A 119 5.18 14.02 8.89
CA PHE A 119 6.46 13.31 8.80
C PHE A 119 6.56 12.39 7.55
N PHE A 120 5.63 12.51 6.59
CA PHE A 120 5.59 11.61 5.43
C PHE A 120 6.87 11.66 4.60
N GLU A 121 7.42 12.85 4.36
CA GLU A 121 8.67 12.99 3.60
C GLU A 121 9.87 12.37 4.33
N ASP A 122 9.90 12.43 5.67
CA ASP A 122 10.95 11.78 6.46
C ASP A 122 10.75 10.25 6.52
N PHE A 123 9.51 9.79 6.55
CA PHE A 123 9.19 8.37 6.40
C PHE A 123 9.68 7.82 5.06
N LYS A 124 9.42 8.53 3.97
CA LYS A 124 9.85 8.13 2.63
C LYS A 124 11.38 7.95 2.53
N LYS A 125 12.16 8.81 3.22
CA LYS A 125 13.63 8.74 3.26
C LYS A 125 14.17 7.50 4.00
N CYS A 126 13.34 6.78 4.78
CA CYS A 126 13.77 5.57 5.46
C CYS A 126 13.98 4.38 4.50
N PHE A 127 13.51 4.48 3.27
CA PHE A 127 13.55 3.40 2.28
C PHE A 127 14.57 3.69 1.19
N GLU A 128 15.26 2.65 0.72
CA GLU A 128 16.13 2.72 -0.45
C GLU A 128 15.32 3.01 -1.72
N ALA A 129 14.12 2.41 -1.83
CA ALA A 129 13.15 2.73 -2.88
C ALA A 129 11.72 2.67 -2.33
N PHE A 130 10.88 3.55 -2.87
CA PHE A 130 9.51 3.77 -2.45
C PHE A 130 8.60 3.63 -3.67
N TYR A 131 8.02 2.43 -3.83
CA TYR A 131 7.25 2.07 -5.01
C TYR A 131 5.76 2.18 -4.77
N LEU A 132 5.11 3.01 -5.57
CA LEU A 132 3.67 3.21 -5.61
C LEU A 132 3.13 2.65 -6.92
N SER A 133 2.13 1.79 -6.87
CA SER A 133 1.61 1.05 -8.03
C SER A 133 1.25 1.95 -9.21
N HIS A 134 0.65 3.12 -8.94
CA HIS A 134 0.25 4.07 -9.97
C HIS A 134 1.42 4.81 -10.64
N GLU A 135 2.61 4.84 -10.02
CA GLU A 135 3.82 5.42 -10.61
C GLU A 135 4.61 4.41 -11.44
N ILE A 136 4.60 3.12 -11.01
CA ILE A 136 5.38 2.06 -11.68
C ILE A 136 4.54 1.20 -12.62
N HIS A 137 3.23 1.40 -12.69
CA HIS A 137 2.26 0.70 -13.54
C HIS A 137 2.15 -0.81 -13.31
N PHE A 138 2.54 -1.27 -12.12
CA PHE A 138 2.39 -2.64 -11.66
C PHE A 138 1.52 -2.67 -10.39
N ARG A 139 0.83 -3.79 -10.16
CA ARG A 139 -0.05 -3.94 -9.01
C ARG A 139 0.08 -5.34 -8.40
N LYS A 140 0.18 -5.43 -7.08
CA LYS A 140 0.04 -6.70 -6.34
C LYS A 140 -1.38 -7.24 -6.52
N PRO A 141 -1.60 -8.54 -6.62
CA PRO A 141 -0.64 -9.66 -6.50
C PRO A 141 0.03 -10.10 -7.81
N ASP A 142 0.00 -9.29 -8.90
CA ASP A 142 0.65 -9.66 -10.15
C ASP A 142 2.14 -9.96 -9.90
N ALA A 143 2.64 -11.13 -10.34
CA ALA A 143 4.04 -11.52 -10.14
C ALA A 143 5.05 -10.51 -10.72
N ALA A 144 4.62 -9.74 -11.72
CA ALA A 144 5.45 -8.74 -12.39
C ALA A 144 5.96 -7.64 -11.45
N ILE A 145 5.16 -7.23 -10.45
CA ILE A 145 5.57 -6.17 -9.52
C ILE A 145 6.72 -6.62 -8.61
N TYR A 146 6.67 -7.85 -8.13
CA TYR A 146 7.74 -8.40 -7.27
C TYR A 146 9.01 -8.61 -8.08
N LYS A 147 8.90 -9.20 -9.29
CA LYS A 147 10.03 -9.35 -10.20
C LYS A 147 10.67 -8.02 -10.54
N PHE A 148 9.87 -6.99 -10.83
CA PHE A 148 10.37 -5.65 -11.08
C PHE A 148 11.27 -5.15 -9.94
N VAL A 149 10.86 -5.31 -8.67
CA VAL A 149 11.67 -4.87 -7.52
C VAL A 149 12.90 -5.75 -7.34
N LEU A 150 12.73 -7.08 -7.43
CA LEU A 150 13.84 -8.04 -7.29
C LEU A 150 14.92 -7.79 -8.34
N ASP A 151 14.52 -7.63 -9.60
CA ASP A 151 15.45 -7.44 -10.73
C ASP A 151 16.11 -6.04 -10.68
N THR A 152 15.33 -4.99 -10.38
CA THR A 152 15.85 -3.60 -10.33
C THR A 152 16.93 -3.42 -9.26
N HIS A 153 16.81 -4.12 -8.13
CA HIS A 153 17.73 -3.98 -7.01
C HIS A 153 18.65 -5.19 -6.83
N GLU A 154 18.63 -6.14 -7.78
CA GLU A 154 19.42 -7.38 -7.74
C GLU A 154 19.22 -8.13 -6.41
N LEU A 155 17.94 -8.25 -5.95
CA LEU A 155 17.62 -8.92 -4.69
C LEU A 155 17.51 -10.43 -4.89
N ASN A 156 18.09 -11.18 -3.94
CA ASN A 156 17.85 -12.62 -3.84
C ASN A 156 16.51 -12.83 -3.11
N PRO A 157 15.52 -13.52 -3.71
CA PRO A 157 14.24 -13.81 -3.05
C PRO A 157 14.39 -14.51 -1.70
N GLU A 158 15.30 -15.49 -1.58
CA GLU A 158 15.55 -16.25 -0.33
C GLU A 158 16.17 -15.38 0.80
N GLU A 159 16.68 -14.19 0.47
CA GLU A 159 17.22 -13.22 1.44
C GLU A 159 16.26 -12.01 1.63
N SER A 160 15.05 -12.11 1.08
CA SER A 160 14.05 -11.03 1.06
C SER A 160 12.80 -11.43 1.83
N LEU A 161 12.33 -10.54 2.70
CA LEU A 161 11.07 -10.67 3.44
C LEU A 161 10.07 -9.64 2.91
N PHE A 162 8.88 -10.08 2.54
CA PHE A 162 7.76 -9.22 2.18
C PHE A 162 6.68 -9.25 3.27
N ILE A 163 6.23 -8.07 3.70
CA ILE A 163 5.24 -7.88 4.76
C ILE A 163 4.03 -7.16 4.18
N ASP A 164 2.86 -7.80 4.25
CA ASP A 164 1.61 -7.29 3.68
C ASP A 164 0.44 -7.92 4.46
N ASP A 165 -0.66 -7.20 4.63
CA ASP A 165 -1.85 -7.68 5.32
C ASP A 165 -2.75 -8.54 4.42
N THR A 166 -2.58 -8.44 3.11
CA THR A 166 -3.38 -9.16 2.10
C THR A 166 -2.73 -10.48 1.75
N LYS A 167 -3.45 -11.58 2.01
CA LYS A 167 -2.97 -12.94 1.85
C LYS A 167 -2.53 -13.24 0.42
N GLU A 168 -3.32 -12.82 -0.57
CA GLU A 168 -3.02 -13.04 -1.99
C GLU A 168 -1.70 -12.38 -2.40
N ASN A 169 -1.37 -11.23 -1.81
CA ASN A 169 -0.11 -10.53 -2.06
C ASN A 169 1.08 -11.33 -1.49
N THR A 170 0.95 -11.82 -0.26
CA THR A 170 2.02 -12.61 0.38
C THR A 170 2.20 -13.97 -0.28
N GLU A 171 1.12 -14.63 -0.71
CA GLU A 171 1.18 -15.89 -1.47
C GLU A 171 1.88 -15.71 -2.82
N ALA A 172 1.61 -14.61 -3.54
CA ALA A 172 2.27 -14.31 -4.81
C ALA A 172 3.78 -14.03 -4.63
N ALA A 173 4.18 -13.34 -3.58
CA ALA A 173 5.60 -13.14 -3.24
C ALA A 173 6.29 -14.46 -2.84
N ALA A 174 5.64 -15.28 -2.02
CA ALA A 174 6.15 -16.59 -1.61
C ALA A 174 6.36 -17.53 -2.81
N ALA A 175 5.48 -17.49 -3.82
CA ALA A 175 5.63 -18.25 -5.05
C ALA A 175 6.90 -17.91 -5.86
N LEU A 176 7.52 -16.76 -5.59
CA LEU A 176 8.80 -16.34 -6.17
C LEU A 176 10.01 -16.67 -5.26
N GLY A 177 9.78 -17.37 -4.14
CA GLY A 177 10.85 -17.76 -3.21
C GLY A 177 11.15 -16.75 -2.12
N MET A 178 10.36 -15.68 -1.98
CA MET A 178 10.51 -14.73 -0.88
C MET A 178 9.97 -15.31 0.43
N HIS A 179 10.58 -14.92 1.54
CA HIS A 179 9.92 -15.07 2.85
C HIS A 179 8.77 -14.07 2.95
N THR A 180 7.72 -14.42 3.69
CA THR A 180 6.55 -13.55 3.82
C THR A 180 6.03 -13.48 5.25
N TRP A 181 5.45 -12.34 5.58
CA TRP A 181 4.61 -12.17 6.76
C TRP A 181 3.27 -11.60 6.32
N ASN A 182 2.23 -12.46 6.35
CA ASN A 182 0.87 -11.97 6.22
C ASN A 182 0.44 -11.45 7.59
N LEU A 183 0.60 -10.14 7.78
CA LEU A 183 0.31 -9.46 9.03
C LEU A 183 -1.21 -9.33 9.22
N GLU A 184 -1.71 -9.68 10.40
CA GLU A 184 -3.12 -9.49 10.77
C GLU A 184 -3.30 -8.19 11.57
N PRO A 185 -3.75 -7.07 10.99
CA PRO A 185 -3.70 -5.74 11.61
C PRO A 185 -4.46 -5.60 12.93
N THR A 186 -5.45 -6.50 13.18
CA THR A 186 -6.23 -6.50 14.42
C THR A 186 -5.54 -7.17 15.61
N ARG A 187 -4.43 -7.88 15.37
CA ARG A 187 -3.72 -8.72 16.37
C ARG A 187 -2.23 -8.50 16.37
N GLU A 188 -1.68 -8.03 15.26
CA GLU A 188 -0.24 -7.90 15.04
C GLU A 188 0.08 -6.47 14.64
N ASP A 189 1.31 -6.04 14.89
CA ASP A 189 1.82 -4.76 14.44
C ASP A 189 3.23 -4.92 13.86
N VAL A 190 3.56 -4.12 12.88
CA VAL A 190 4.86 -4.16 12.19
C VAL A 190 6.04 -3.94 13.13
N ILE A 191 5.84 -3.25 14.25
CA ILE A 191 6.90 -3.04 15.26
C ILE A 191 7.35 -4.34 15.94
N ASP A 192 6.52 -5.39 15.88
CA ASP A 192 6.81 -6.71 16.45
C ASP A 192 7.62 -7.61 15.50
N LEU A 193 8.06 -7.11 14.35
CA LEU A 193 8.75 -7.84 13.28
C LEU A 193 9.81 -8.82 13.80
N PHE A 194 10.74 -8.36 14.61
CA PHE A 194 11.87 -9.16 15.08
C PHE A 194 11.49 -10.17 16.17
N THR A 195 10.29 -10.03 16.76
CA THR A 195 9.74 -10.99 17.70
C THR A 195 8.88 -12.01 16.97
N ALA A 196 8.03 -11.55 16.06
CA ALA A 196 7.09 -12.38 15.30
C ALA A 196 7.81 -13.29 14.28
N LYS A 197 8.95 -12.83 13.74
CA LYS A 197 9.73 -13.53 12.69
C LYS A 197 11.18 -13.78 13.08
N LYS A 198 11.44 -13.95 14.39
CA LYS A 198 12.81 -14.12 14.94
C LYS A 198 13.63 -15.23 14.29
N GLU A 199 12.96 -16.23 13.71
CA GLU A 199 13.59 -17.37 13.02
C GLU A 199 14.22 -16.97 11.68
N LEU A 200 13.92 -15.79 11.14
CA LEU A 200 14.45 -15.31 9.86
C LEU A 200 15.69 -14.44 10.02
N PHE A 201 15.92 -13.88 11.21
CA PHE A 201 16.99 -12.93 11.55
C PHE A 201 18.04 -13.57 12.48
#